data_c565581f8d2baef0af17de224a02e88a
#
_entry.id   c565581f8d2baef0af17de224a02e88a
#
_cell.length_a   1.000
_cell.length_b   1.000
_cell.length_c   1.000
_cell.angle_alpha   90.00
_cell.angle_beta   90.00
_cell.angle_gamma   90.00
#
_symmetry.space_group_name_H-M   'P 1'
#
loop_
_entity.id
_entity.type
_entity.pdbx_description
1 polymer ?
#
loop_
_entity_poly.entity_id
_entity_poly.type
_entity_poly.pdbx_seq_one_letter_code
_entity_poly.pdbx_strand_id
1 'polypeptide(L)'
;PDTEGRLMKCEGYLFPDTYEFFTDDSVYNYVNTFYKEFDAKTSDLWDTINEKGTTMNDVVILASFIQEEAGMPAEDAKVSACFHNRLESDDPQWAEHKLESNASSYIMNDSDNNYLWNSPTAAYYGWPEQGAIPDDVLAHYDTYRISGLPAGAITNPGIDAIAAALNPDQEYLDEGYYFFVTGNPNGDHPGEYFYAKTADEHYQNCIIAGWG
;
A
#
# COMPACT_ATOMS: atom_id res chain seq x y z
N PRO A 1 -7.52 -9.40 11.30
CA PRO A 1 -7.04 -10.74 10.91
C PRO A 1 -5.70 -11.07 11.54
N ASP A 2 -5.55 -12.32 11.99
CA ASP A 2 -4.29 -12.84 12.54
C ASP A 2 -3.52 -13.51 11.39
N THR A 3 -2.75 -12.72 10.65
CA THR A 3 -1.82 -13.22 9.64
C THR A 3 -0.45 -13.40 10.29
N GLU A 4 0.21 -14.51 10.00
CA GLU A 4 1.57 -14.75 10.47
C GLU A 4 2.50 -13.61 10.02
N GLY A 5 3.33 -13.10 10.92
CA GLY A 5 4.23 -12.00 10.66
C GLY A 5 3.59 -10.60 10.67
N ARG A 6 2.27 -10.49 10.86
CA ARG A 6 1.61 -9.18 10.96
C ARG A 6 2.02 -8.44 12.22
N LEU A 7 2.66 -7.30 12.04
CA LEU A 7 3.19 -6.50 13.15
C LEU A 7 2.10 -5.67 13.83
N MET A 8 1.33 -4.91 13.06
CA MET A 8 0.30 -4.00 13.58
C MET A 8 -1.09 -4.50 13.19
N LYS A 9 -1.84 -5.01 14.19
CA LYS A 9 -3.15 -5.66 13.94
C LYS A 9 -4.22 -4.69 13.46
N CYS A 10 -4.16 -3.43 13.88
CA CYS A 10 -5.16 -2.40 13.55
C CYS A 10 -4.86 -1.64 12.27
N GLU A 11 -3.61 -1.68 11.78
CA GLU A 11 -3.20 -0.95 10.59
C GLU A 11 -4.01 -1.42 9.36
N GLY A 12 -4.47 -0.44 8.59
CA GLY A 12 -5.36 -0.64 7.46
C GLY A 12 -6.85 -0.53 7.78
N TYR A 13 -7.23 -0.57 9.08
CA TYR A 13 -8.62 -0.59 9.51
C TYR A 13 -9.05 0.63 10.35
N LEU A 14 -8.11 1.54 10.64
CA LEU A 14 -8.41 2.79 11.33
C LEU A 14 -8.74 3.83 10.27
N PHE A 15 -10.00 3.84 9.80
CA PHE A 15 -10.40 4.60 8.61
C PHE A 15 -10.06 6.09 8.73
N PRO A 16 -9.39 6.70 7.74
CA PRO A 16 -9.05 8.12 7.75
C PRO A 16 -10.28 8.99 7.44
N ASP A 17 -10.76 9.69 8.46
CA ASP A 17 -11.85 10.66 8.35
C ASP A 17 -11.71 11.74 9.44
N THR A 18 -12.61 12.70 9.49
CA THR A 18 -12.69 13.70 10.55
C THR A 18 -13.63 13.23 11.64
N TYR A 19 -13.13 13.11 12.87
CA TYR A 19 -13.86 12.58 14.01
C TYR A 19 -13.99 13.62 15.13
N GLU A 20 -15.13 13.60 15.79
CA GLU A 20 -15.35 14.33 17.04
C GLU A 20 -15.31 13.36 18.22
N PHE A 21 -14.44 13.62 19.19
CA PHE A 21 -14.30 12.82 20.39
C PHE A 21 -14.54 13.62 21.67
N PHE A 22 -15.12 12.99 22.67
CA PHE A 22 -15.10 13.51 24.02
C PHE A 22 -13.73 13.26 24.66
N THR A 23 -13.16 14.27 25.32
CA THR A 23 -11.78 14.21 25.87
C THR A 23 -11.61 13.22 27.01
N ASP A 24 -12.69 12.76 27.61
CA ASP A 24 -12.76 11.84 28.75
C ASP A 24 -13.27 10.44 28.37
N ASP A 25 -13.38 10.15 27.07
CA ASP A 25 -13.83 8.85 26.60
C ASP A 25 -12.69 7.80 26.68
N SER A 26 -13.08 6.54 26.59
CA SER A 26 -12.13 5.43 26.65
C SER A 26 -11.37 5.24 25.35
N VAL A 27 -10.14 4.75 25.42
CA VAL A 27 -9.36 4.35 24.24
C VAL A 27 -10.13 3.33 23.38
N TYR A 28 -10.88 2.42 24.03
CA TYR A 28 -11.73 1.46 23.33
C TYR A 28 -12.78 2.16 22.44
N ASN A 29 -13.43 3.20 22.95
CA ASN A 29 -14.43 3.92 22.17
C ASN A 29 -13.80 4.69 21.00
N TYR A 30 -12.62 5.29 21.18
CA TYR A 30 -11.90 5.94 20.09
C TYR A 30 -11.57 4.94 18.97
N VAL A 31 -10.94 3.82 19.31
CA VAL A 31 -10.58 2.78 18.32
C VAL A 31 -11.82 2.20 17.65
N ASN A 32 -12.87 1.94 18.42
CA ASN A 32 -14.14 1.39 17.89
C ASN A 32 -14.86 2.36 16.94
N THR A 33 -14.65 3.68 17.09
CA THR A 33 -15.19 4.67 16.17
C THR A 33 -14.53 4.56 14.79
N PHE A 34 -13.21 4.40 14.73
CA PHE A 34 -12.50 4.18 13.47
C PHE A 34 -12.94 2.89 12.76
N TYR A 35 -13.11 1.78 13.51
CA TYR A 35 -13.59 0.53 12.95
C TYR A 35 -15.02 0.60 12.42
N LYS A 36 -15.92 1.29 13.14
CA LYS A 36 -17.30 1.48 12.69
C LYS A 36 -17.35 2.30 11.39
N GLU A 37 -16.50 3.29 11.27
CA GLU A 37 -16.41 4.07 10.04
C GLU A 37 -15.86 3.23 8.89
N PHE A 38 -14.83 2.42 9.14
CA PHE A 38 -14.34 1.46 8.16
C PHE A 38 -15.46 0.53 7.68
N ASP A 39 -16.20 -0.11 8.60
CA ASP A 39 -17.31 -0.99 8.26
C ASP A 39 -18.40 -0.26 7.46
N ALA A 40 -18.73 0.97 7.84
CA ALA A 40 -19.76 1.77 7.14
C ALA A 40 -19.31 2.12 5.70
N LYS A 41 -18.05 2.55 5.51
CA LYS A 41 -17.50 2.94 4.22
C LYS A 41 -17.29 1.76 3.27
N THR A 42 -17.02 0.58 3.81
CA THR A 42 -16.72 -0.62 3.01
C THR A 42 -17.90 -1.58 2.87
N SER A 43 -19.05 -1.26 3.46
CA SER A 43 -20.23 -2.14 3.50
C SER A 43 -20.67 -2.65 2.13
N ASP A 44 -20.62 -1.80 1.12
CA ASP A 44 -21.07 -2.11 -0.24
C ASP A 44 -20.03 -2.90 -1.07
N LEU A 45 -18.82 -3.11 -0.52
CA LEU A 45 -17.74 -3.80 -1.23
C LEU A 45 -17.74 -5.32 -1.03
N TRP A 46 -18.45 -5.81 -0.03
CA TRP A 46 -18.43 -7.24 0.34
C TRP A 46 -18.89 -8.18 -0.77
N ASP A 47 -19.89 -7.78 -1.54
CA ASP A 47 -20.37 -8.60 -2.66
C ASP A 47 -19.27 -8.73 -3.73
N THR A 48 -18.62 -7.63 -4.09
CA THR A 48 -17.50 -7.62 -5.05
C THR A 48 -16.30 -8.43 -4.55
N ILE A 49 -15.97 -8.34 -3.26
CA ILE A 49 -14.91 -9.14 -2.62
C ILE A 49 -15.19 -10.63 -2.78
N ASN A 50 -16.42 -11.04 -2.45
CA ASN A 50 -16.86 -12.44 -2.56
C ASN A 50 -16.86 -12.93 -4.03
N GLU A 51 -17.34 -12.11 -4.97
CA GLU A 51 -17.37 -12.44 -6.40
C GLU A 51 -15.96 -12.63 -6.97
N LYS A 52 -15.02 -11.81 -6.53
CA LYS A 52 -13.60 -11.90 -6.95
C LYS A 52 -12.81 -13.01 -6.21
N GLY A 53 -13.38 -13.62 -5.18
CA GLY A 53 -12.73 -14.67 -4.40
C GLY A 53 -11.53 -14.18 -3.57
N THR A 54 -11.47 -12.89 -3.27
CA THR A 54 -10.43 -12.26 -2.43
C THR A 54 -10.93 -12.09 -0.99
N THR A 55 -10.12 -11.48 -0.14
CA THR A 55 -10.49 -11.15 1.23
C THR A 55 -10.40 -9.64 1.47
N MET A 56 -11.20 -9.11 2.41
CA MET A 56 -11.07 -7.71 2.83
C MET A 56 -9.65 -7.40 3.31
N ASN A 57 -8.97 -8.36 3.91
CA ASN A 57 -7.59 -8.19 4.36
C ASN A 57 -6.63 -7.96 3.19
N ASP A 58 -6.71 -8.76 2.13
CA ASP A 58 -5.86 -8.62 0.95
C ASP A 58 -6.14 -7.30 0.23
N VAL A 59 -7.40 -6.94 0.12
CA VAL A 59 -7.83 -5.64 -0.44
C VAL A 59 -7.24 -4.47 0.35
N VAL A 60 -7.31 -4.50 1.67
CA VAL A 60 -6.79 -3.42 2.54
C VAL A 60 -5.26 -3.35 2.47
N ILE A 61 -4.58 -4.51 2.42
CA ILE A 61 -3.13 -4.54 2.25
C ILE A 61 -2.75 -3.89 0.93
N LEU A 62 -3.33 -4.31 -0.19
CA LEU A 62 -3.03 -3.74 -1.50
C LEU A 62 -3.39 -2.25 -1.55
N ALA A 63 -4.55 -1.87 -1.02
CA ALA A 63 -4.99 -0.47 -0.95
C ALA A 63 -4.00 0.41 -0.17
N SER A 64 -3.37 -0.11 0.87
CA SER A 64 -2.38 0.65 1.63
C SER A 64 -1.13 1.01 0.80
N PHE A 65 -0.73 0.15 -0.13
CA PHE A 65 0.33 0.45 -1.09
C PHE A 65 -0.13 1.43 -2.17
N ILE A 66 -1.33 1.24 -2.70
CA ILE A 66 -1.92 2.18 -3.68
C ILE A 66 -1.99 3.59 -3.07
N GLN A 67 -2.45 3.72 -1.82
CA GLN A 67 -2.55 4.99 -1.11
C GLN A 67 -1.22 5.73 -1.01
N GLU A 68 -0.11 5.01 -0.79
CA GLU A 68 1.21 5.61 -0.63
C GLU A 68 1.90 5.91 -1.97
N GLU A 69 1.59 5.14 -3.02
CA GLU A 69 2.22 5.31 -4.34
C GLU A 69 1.43 6.25 -5.26
N ALA A 70 0.10 6.27 -5.15
CA ALA A 70 -0.75 7.14 -5.93
C ALA A 70 -0.97 8.48 -5.22
N GLY A 71 -0.24 9.51 -5.55
CA GLY A 71 -0.32 10.81 -4.90
C GLY A 71 -1.67 11.54 -5.08
N MET A 72 -2.61 10.97 -5.85
CA MET A 72 -3.96 11.49 -6.06
C MET A 72 -4.94 10.38 -6.46
N PRO A 73 -6.21 10.44 -6.01
CA PRO A 73 -7.21 9.39 -6.27
C PRO A 73 -7.46 9.09 -7.76
N ALA A 74 -7.19 10.04 -8.65
CA ALA A 74 -7.35 9.85 -10.10
C ALA A 74 -6.36 8.81 -10.69
N GLU A 75 -5.28 8.52 -9.99
CA GLU A 75 -4.25 7.56 -10.40
C GLU A 75 -4.36 6.21 -9.68
N ASP A 76 -5.17 6.11 -8.61
CA ASP A 76 -5.30 4.90 -7.80
C ASP A 76 -5.59 3.64 -8.64
N ALA A 77 -6.54 3.73 -9.57
CA ALA A 77 -6.95 2.57 -10.39
C ALA A 77 -5.85 2.11 -11.35
N LYS A 78 -5.03 3.02 -11.89
CA LYS A 78 -3.92 2.69 -12.79
C LYS A 78 -2.72 2.12 -12.03
N VAL A 79 -2.39 2.70 -10.87
CA VAL A 79 -1.37 2.15 -9.96
C VAL A 79 -1.79 0.75 -9.51
N SER A 80 -3.07 0.58 -9.16
CA SER A 80 -3.66 -0.72 -8.83
C SER A 80 -3.46 -1.74 -9.96
N ALA A 81 -3.73 -1.34 -11.21
CA ALA A 81 -3.55 -2.21 -12.38
C ALA A 81 -2.08 -2.67 -12.53
N CYS A 82 -1.11 -1.78 -12.31
CA CYS A 82 0.31 -2.16 -12.31
C CYS A 82 0.63 -3.20 -11.24
N PHE A 83 0.09 -3.05 -10.04
CA PHE A 83 0.28 -4.01 -8.96
C PHE A 83 -0.39 -5.36 -9.24
N HIS A 84 -1.63 -5.36 -9.73
CA HIS A 84 -2.30 -6.60 -10.15
C HIS A 84 -1.50 -7.32 -11.24
N ASN A 85 -1.02 -6.60 -12.25
CA ASN A 85 -0.18 -7.18 -13.30
C ASN A 85 1.09 -7.82 -12.73
N ARG A 86 1.77 -7.20 -11.76
CA ARG A 86 2.95 -7.79 -11.10
C ARG A 86 2.61 -9.05 -10.31
N LEU A 87 1.48 -9.04 -9.60
CA LEU A 87 1.07 -10.12 -8.70
C LEU A 87 0.45 -11.32 -9.43
N GLU A 88 -0.14 -11.12 -10.61
CA GLU A 88 -0.97 -12.13 -11.28
C GLU A 88 -0.43 -12.53 -12.66
N SER A 89 0.65 -11.90 -13.15
CA SER A 89 1.18 -12.11 -14.49
C SER A 89 1.82 -13.49 -14.67
N ASP A 90 1.56 -14.08 -15.83
CA ASP A 90 2.28 -15.26 -16.33
C ASP A 90 3.60 -14.89 -17.06
N ASP A 91 3.96 -13.61 -17.15
CA ASP A 91 5.21 -13.16 -17.74
C ASP A 91 6.40 -13.67 -16.92
N PRO A 92 7.41 -14.31 -17.54
CA PRO A 92 8.60 -14.80 -16.83
C PRO A 92 9.35 -13.73 -16.02
N GLN A 93 9.25 -12.45 -16.38
CA GLN A 93 9.82 -11.35 -15.62
C GLN A 93 9.15 -11.21 -14.23
N TRP A 94 7.86 -11.53 -14.14
CA TRP A 94 7.06 -11.41 -12.94
C TRP A 94 6.73 -12.77 -12.29
N ALA A 95 7.43 -13.84 -12.68
CA ALA A 95 7.19 -15.21 -12.19
C ALA A 95 7.31 -15.38 -10.67
N GLU A 96 7.93 -14.44 -9.98
CA GLU A 96 8.02 -14.43 -8.51
C GLU A 96 6.82 -13.71 -7.86
N HIS A 97 5.92 -13.11 -8.66
CA HIS A 97 4.70 -12.41 -8.19
C HIS A 97 4.96 -11.42 -7.05
N LYS A 98 6.01 -10.62 -7.17
CA LYS A 98 6.42 -9.62 -6.17
C LYS A 98 5.78 -8.27 -6.45
N LEU A 99 5.39 -7.57 -5.40
CA LEU A 99 4.81 -6.24 -5.53
C LEU A 99 5.86 -5.19 -5.95
N GLU A 100 7.09 -5.32 -5.47
CA GLU A 100 8.24 -4.45 -5.78
C GLU A 100 7.97 -2.95 -5.59
N SER A 101 7.45 -2.59 -4.42
CA SER A 101 7.14 -1.21 -4.06
C SER A 101 8.04 -0.73 -2.93
N ASN A 102 8.61 0.46 -3.10
CA ASN A 102 9.38 1.14 -2.05
C ASN A 102 8.51 1.67 -0.90
N ALA A 103 7.19 1.71 -1.07
CA ALA A 103 6.27 2.10 0.01
C ALA A 103 6.39 1.20 1.24
N SER A 104 6.86 -0.04 1.09
CA SER A 104 7.21 -0.91 2.23
C SER A 104 8.27 -0.31 3.16
N SER A 105 9.03 0.70 2.74
CA SER A 105 9.99 1.43 3.58
C SER A 105 9.35 2.12 4.79
N TYR A 106 8.05 2.40 4.76
CA TYR A 106 7.31 2.89 5.93
C TYR A 106 7.40 1.94 7.13
N ILE A 107 7.56 0.66 6.90
CA ILE A 107 7.75 -0.37 7.93
C ILE A 107 9.21 -0.81 7.99
N MET A 108 9.88 -0.85 6.83
CA MET A 108 11.28 -1.22 6.75
C MET A 108 12.19 -0.03 7.11
N ASN A 109 13.45 -0.34 7.28
CA ASN A 109 14.47 0.56 7.78
C ASN A 109 14.90 1.61 6.76
N ASP A 110 14.05 2.54 6.42
CA ASP A 110 14.46 3.78 5.76
C ASP A 110 14.80 4.84 6.82
N SER A 111 16.00 5.39 6.72
CA SER A 111 16.58 6.27 7.73
C SER A 111 15.77 7.53 8.02
N ASP A 112 15.09 8.08 7.04
CA ASP A 112 14.46 9.39 7.16
C ASP A 112 12.95 9.31 7.40
N ASN A 113 12.30 8.20 7.02
CA ASN A 113 10.86 8.02 7.06
C ASN A 113 10.42 6.78 7.85
N ASN A 114 11.29 6.17 8.65
CA ASN A 114 10.90 4.98 9.41
C ASN A 114 9.83 5.33 10.45
N TYR A 115 8.60 5.27 10.00
CA TYR A 115 7.39 5.49 10.76
C TYR A 115 7.32 4.60 12.00
N LEU A 116 7.69 3.33 11.90
CA LEU A 116 7.73 2.41 13.04
C LEU A 116 8.79 2.80 14.06
N TRP A 117 9.94 3.30 13.61
CA TRP A 117 11.00 3.71 14.49
C TRP A 117 10.58 4.82 15.47
N ASN A 118 9.86 5.81 14.99
CA ASN A 118 9.38 6.94 15.77
C ASN A 118 8.01 6.68 16.45
N SER A 119 7.45 5.48 16.26
CA SER A 119 6.13 5.14 16.75
C SER A 119 6.18 4.57 18.18
N PRO A 120 5.06 4.65 18.94
CA PRO A 120 4.89 3.90 20.18
C PRO A 120 5.10 2.39 20.00
N THR A 121 4.96 1.88 18.78
CA THR A 121 5.19 0.48 18.39
C THR A 121 6.66 0.10 18.60
N ALA A 122 7.60 0.93 18.17
CA ALA A 122 9.03 0.68 18.39
C ALA A 122 9.35 0.59 19.89
N ALA A 123 8.78 1.49 20.69
CA ALA A 123 8.92 1.46 22.15
C ALA A 123 8.28 0.21 22.78
N TYR A 124 7.11 -0.21 22.28
CA TYR A 124 6.41 -1.40 22.77
C TYR A 124 7.18 -2.69 22.50
N TYR A 125 7.79 -2.82 21.30
CA TYR A 125 8.61 -3.97 20.96
C TYR A 125 10.05 -3.87 21.44
N GLY A 126 10.44 -2.75 22.03
CA GLY A 126 11.78 -2.55 22.56
C GLY A 126 12.87 -2.40 21.50
N TRP A 127 12.55 -1.80 20.37
CA TRP A 127 13.53 -1.49 19.32
C TRP A 127 14.26 -0.17 19.66
N PRO A 128 15.49 -0.24 20.20
CA PRO A 128 16.13 0.90 20.82
C PRO A 128 16.74 1.91 19.85
N GLU A 129 16.93 1.51 18.60
CA GLU A 129 17.59 2.30 17.56
C GLU A 129 17.13 1.93 16.17
N GLN A 130 17.30 2.84 15.25
CA GLN A 130 17.04 2.64 13.85
C GLN A 130 17.86 1.44 13.32
N GLY A 131 17.22 0.57 12.53
CA GLY A 131 17.85 -0.68 12.09
C GLY A 131 17.73 -1.83 13.07
N ALA A 132 17.08 -1.62 14.24
CA ALA A 132 16.81 -2.67 15.21
C ALA A 132 15.53 -3.48 14.94
N ILE A 133 14.86 -3.22 13.82
CA ILE A 133 13.69 -4.02 13.40
C ILE A 133 14.19 -5.42 13.08
N PRO A 134 13.65 -6.47 13.72
CA PRO A 134 14.08 -7.83 13.49
C PRO A 134 13.95 -8.27 12.05
N ASP A 135 14.91 -9.07 11.55
CA ASP A 135 14.93 -9.56 10.17
C ASP A 135 13.68 -10.38 9.82
N ASP A 136 13.08 -11.07 10.78
CA ASP A 136 11.84 -11.82 10.59
C ASP A 136 10.65 -10.89 10.31
N VAL A 137 10.60 -9.72 10.93
CA VAL A 137 9.59 -8.69 10.63
C VAL A 137 9.80 -8.15 9.21
N LEU A 138 11.04 -7.78 8.87
CA LEU A 138 11.40 -7.30 7.54
C LEU A 138 11.08 -8.35 6.46
N ALA A 139 11.35 -9.62 6.74
CA ALA A 139 11.06 -10.73 5.83
C ALA A 139 9.57 -10.86 5.48
N HIS A 140 8.66 -10.29 6.27
CA HIS A 140 7.22 -10.33 6.00
C HIS A 140 6.69 -9.06 5.32
N TYR A 141 7.53 -8.03 5.16
CA TYR A 141 7.11 -6.74 4.59
C TYR A 141 7.97 -6.26 3.41
N ASP A 142 9.15 -6.86 3.17
CA ASP A 142 10.00 -6.48 2.04
C ASP A 142 9.44 -7.03 0.72
N THR A 143 8.70 -6.18 0.01
CA THR A 143 8.02 -6.53 -1.24
C THR A 143 8.95 -6.85 -2.41
N TYR A 144 10.25 -6.65 -2.25
CA TYR A 144 11.28 -7.12 -3.19
C TYR A 144 11.77 -8.55 -2.90
N ARG A 145 11.44 -9.08 -1.72
CA ARG A 145 11.86 -10.44 -1.31
C ARG A 145 10.71 -11.43 -1.27
N ILE A 146 9.53 -10.97 -0.83
CA ILE A 146 8.36 -11.83 -0.68
C ILE A 146 7.58 -11.96 -1.99
N SER A 147 6.97 -13.11 -2.21
CA SER A 147 5.97 -13.33 -3.24
C SER A 147 4.58 -12.96 -2.71
N GLY A 148 3.76 -12.30 -3.53
CA GLY A 148 2.42 -11.87 -3.14
C GLY A 148 2.42 -10.61 -2.27
N LEU A 149 1.37 -10.51 -1.45
CA LEU A 149 1.17 -9.37 -0.55
C LEU A 149 1.94 -9.55 0.77
N PRO A 150 2.37 -8.45 1.41
CA PRO A 150 2.96 -8.52 2.74
C PRO A 150 1.96 -8.97 3.83
N ALA A 151 2.48 -9.27 5.02
CA ALA A 151 1.69 -9.80 6.13
C ALA A 151 0.61 -8.84 6.66
N GLY A 152 0.70 -7.55 6.36
CA GLY A 152 -0.28 -6.55 6.78
C GLY A 152 -0.15 -5.24 6.02
N ALA A 153 -1.14 -4.37 6.20
CA ALA A 153 -1.14 -3.04 5.63
C ALA A 153 -0.01 -2.19 6.20
N ILE A 154 0.49 -1.25 5.40
CA ILE A 154 1.56 -0.31 5.77
C ILE A 154 1.02 1.06 6.19
N THR A 155 -0.23 1.36 5.86
CA THR A 155 -0.95 2.58 6.24
C THR A 155 -2.45 2.29 6.31
N ASN A 156 -3.25 3.28 6.70
CA ASN A 156 -4.72 3.21 6.72
C ASN A 156 -5.28 3.86 5.44
N PRO A 157 -5.67 3.08 4.43
CA PRO A 157 -6.11 3.61 3.14
C PRO A 157 -7.49 4.25 3.21
N GLY A 158 -7.72 5.28 2.39
CA GLY A 158 -9.04 5.85 2.12
C GLY A 158 -9.89 4.98 1.20
N ILE A 159 -11.17 5.37 1.06
CA ILE A 159 -12.13 4.57 0.28
C ILE A 159 -11.76 4.48 -1.21
N ASP A 160 -11.13 5.51 -1.77
CA ASP A 160 -10.74 5.52 -3.17
C ASP A 160 -9.67 4.46 -3.46
N ALA A 161 -8.63 4.37 -2.63
CA ALA A 161 -7.60 3.35 -2.73
C ALA A 161 -8.16 1.93 -2.48
N ILE A 162 -9.10 1.76 -1.52
CA ILE A 162 -9.76 0.48 -1.26
C ILE A 162 -10.61 0.06 -2.48
N ALA A 163 -11.35 0.98 -3.06
CA ALA A 163 -12.15 0.72 -4.26
C ALA A 163 -11.26 0.40 -5.48
N ALA A 164 -10.13 1.09 -5.62
CA ALA A 164 -9.16 0.85 -6.68
C ALA A 164 -8.48 -0.51 -6.56
N ALA A 165 -8.16 -0.96 -5.34
CA ALA A 165 -7.61 -2.30 -5.10
C ALA A 165 -8.56 -3.41 -5.59
N LEU A 166 -9.88 -3.18 -5.54
CA LEU A 166 -10.88 -4.10 -6.08
C LEU A 166 -11.15 -3.91 -7.56
N ASN A 167 -11.04 -2.68 -8.05
CA ASN A 167 -11.43 -2.32 -9.41
C ASN A 167 -10.28 -1.56 -10.09
N PRO A 168 -9.17 -2.26 -10.44
CA PRO A 168 -8.07 -1.68 -11.19
C PRO A 168 -8.53 -1.21 -12.58
N ASP A 169 -7.78 -0.29 -13.17
CA ASP A 169 -8.04 0.19 -14.52
C ASP A 169 -7.90 -0.94 -15.55
N GLN A 170 -9.00 -1.25 -16.24
CA GLN A 170 -9.08 -2.42 -17.14
C GLN A 170 -8.19 -2.27 -18.37
N GLU A 171 -8.04 -1.06 -18.92
CA GLU A 171 -7.15 -0.81 -20.06
C GLU A 171 -5.70 -1.07 -19.68
N TYR A 172 -5.27 -0.60 -18.49
CA TYR A 172 -3.92 -0.80 -17.98
C TYR A 172 -3.62 -2.26 -17.62
N LEU A 173 -4.63 -3.01 -17.14
CA LEU A 173 -4.52 -4.46 -16.95
C LEU A 173 -4.32 -5.18 -18.28
N ASP A 174 -5.23 -4.96 -19.22
CA ASP A 174 -5.27 -5.68 -20.51
C ASP A 174 -4.02 -5.39 -21.35
N GLU A 175 -3.51 -4.18 -21.28
CA GLU A 175 -2.32 -3.75 -21.99
C GLU A 175 -0.99 -4.13 -21.33
N GLY A 176 -1.02 -4.61 -20.07
CA GLY A 176 0.16 -5.06 -19.34
C GLY A 176 1.08 -3.92 -18.91
N TYR A 177 0.56 -2.92 -18.22
CA TYR A 177 1.39 -1.90 -17.57
C TYR A 177 1.89 -2.44 -16.23
N TYR A 178 3.19 -2.44 -16.04
CA TYR A 178 3.86 -2.94 -14.83
C TYR A 178 4.56 -1.86 -14.02
N PHE A 179 4.92 -0.75 -14.67
CA PHE A 179 5.77 0.28 -14.08
C PHE A 179 5.07 1.63 -14.09
N PHE A 180 5.39 2.42 -13.10
CA PHE A 180 5.00 3.82 -13.05
C PHE A 180 6.10 4.64 -12.35
N VAL A 181 6.14 5.93 -12.65
CA VAL A 181 6.98 6.92 -11.98
C VAL A 181 6.26 8.26 -11.96
N THR A 182 6.39 8.98 -10.86
CA THR A 182 5.85 10.32 -10.72
C THR A 182 6.92 11.35 -11.04
N GLY A 183 6.56 12.40 -11.76
CA GLY A 183 7.45 13.50 -12.13
C GLY A 183 8.04 14.20 -10.92
N ASN A 184 9.33 14.49 -11.00
CA ASN A 184 10.08 15.18 -9.96
C ASN A 184 9.41 16.53 -9.63
N PRO A 185 9.13 16.83 -8.35
CA PRO A 185 8.48 18.09 -7.94
C PRO A 185 9.24 19.35 -8.36
N ASN A 186 10.55 19.23 -8.63
CA ASN A 186 11.41 20.32 -9.07
C ASN A 186 11.79 20.22 -10.57
N GLY A 187 11.20 19.27 -11.31
CA GLY A 187 11.42 19.04 -12.73
C GLY A 187 10.39 19.74 -13.62
N ASP A 188 10.40 19.38 -14.89
CA ASP A 188 9.50 19.96 -15.90
C ASP A 188 8.08 19.37 -15.85
N HIS A 189 7.90 18.21 -15.19
CA HIS A 189 6.64 17.45 -15.11
C HIS A 189 6.23 17.16 -13.66
N PRO A 190 6.08 18.15 -12.77
CA PRO A 190 5.84 17.92 -11.35
C PRO A 190 4.50 17.22 -11.12
N GLY A 191 4.54 16.03 -10.50
CA GLY A 191 3.34 15.26 -10.15
C GLY A 191 2.63 14.57 -11.31
N GLU A 192 3.16 14.64 -12.54
CA GLU A 192 2.66 13.88 -13.69
C GLU A 192 3.06 12.41 -13.57
N TYR A 193 2.15 11.50 -13.92
CA TYR A 193 2.39 10.07 -13.88
C TYR A 193 2.78 9.54 -15.26
N PHE A 194 3.84 8.73 -15.30
CA PHE A 194 4.32 8.05 -16.49
C PHE A 194 4.26 6.55 -16.25
N TYR A 195 3.54 5.86 -17.10
CA TYR A 195 3.35 4.41 -17.03
C TYR A 195 4.15 3.71 -18.11
N ALA A 196 4.61 2.47 -17.83
CA ALA A 196 5.39 1.69 -18.77
C ALA A 196 5.09 0.19 -18.67
N LYS A 197 5.27 -0.51 -19.79
CA LYS A 197 5.09 -1.96 -19.91
C LYS A 197 6.39 -2.71 -19.74
N THR A 198 7.51 -2.06 -20.02
CA THR A 198 8.85 -2.63 -19.97
C THR A 198 9.79 -1.80 -19.10
N ALA A 199 10.85 -2.43 -18.58
CA ALA A 199 11.89 -1.75 -17.81
C ALA A 199 12.62 -0.67 -18.62
N ASP A 200 12.81 -0.88 -19.93
CA ASP A 200 13.43 0.10 -20.82
C ASP A 200 12.55 1.35 -20.98
N GLU A 201 11.26 1.18 -21.18
CA GLU A 201 10.30 2.29 -21.22
C GLU A 201 10.26 3.02 -19.88
N HIS A 202 10.25 2.28 -18.77
CA HIS A 202 10.28 2.87 -17.43
C HIS A 202 11.53 3.71 -17.21
N TYR A 203 12.69 3.20 -17.63
CA TYR A 203 13.94 3.96 -17.53
C TYR A 203 13.88 5.29 -18.35
N GLN A 204 13.30 5.27 -19.55
CA GLN A 204 13.08 6.49 -20.33
C GLN A 204 12.11 7.45 -19.62
N ASN A 205 11.04 6.91 -19.05
CA ASN A 205 10.08 7.69 -18.26
C ASN A 205 10.73 8.33 -17.03
N CYS A 206 11.64 7.65 -16.35
CA CYS A 206 12.41 8.23 -15.23
C CYS A 206 13.26 9.45 -15.68
N ILE A 207 13.88 9.37 -16.86
CA ILE A 207 14.65 10.51 -17.42
C ILE A 207 13.70 11.67 -17.71
N ILE A 208 12.57 11.44 -18.40
CA ILE A 208 11.55 12.45 -18.71
C ILE A 208 10.99 13.06 -17.43
N ALA A 209 10.70 12.22 -16.44
CA ALA A 209 10.17 12.62 -15.14
C ALA A 209 11.19 13.43 -14.28
N GLY A 210 12.45 13.54 -14.72
CA GLY A 210 13.48 14.34 -14.04
C GLY A 210 14.19 13.60 -12.90
N TRP A 211 14.29 12.26 -12.99
CA TRP A 211 15.02 11.40 -12.03
C TRP A 211 16.30 10.79 -12.63
N GLY A 212 16.70 11.21 -13.83
CA GLY A 212 17.90 10.75 -14.54
C GLY A 212 19.17 11.50 -14.18
#